data_ab6915249f52250b628e82cb4fdaac29
#
_entry.id   ab6915249f52250b628e82cb4fdaac29
#
_cell.length_a   1.000
_cell.length_b   1.000
_cell.length_c   1.000
_cell.angle_alpha   90.00
_cell.angle_beta   90.00
_cell.angle_gamma   90.00
#
_symmetry.space_group_name_H-M   'P 1'
#
loop_
_entity.id
_entity.type
_entity.pdbx_description
1 polymer ?
#
loop_
_entity_poly.entity_id
_entity_poly.type
_entity_poly.pdbx_seq_one_letter_code
_entity_poly.pdbx_strand_id
1 'polypeptide(L)'
;LDYVESLEACVVAALAEAGPEAARRVRGITIDTTGSTPCLADGTGAPLALRPEFADDPDAMFMLWKDHTAVPQAERINALAKTWGGVDYTMYEGGIYSSEWFWAKALRLVENHTAPARAAATIVEHCDWMPALLTGVTSAASIRRSRCAMGHKAMWHASWGGYPAATFLDRLDPRLTELAASLGTETYTAE
;
A
#
# COMPACT_ATOMS: atom_id res chain seq x y z
N LEU A 1 9.35 13.04 -1.05
CA LEU A 1 9.03 14.49 -1.10
C LEU A 1 8.24 14.88 -2.35
N ASP A 2 8.59 14.36 -3.52
CA ASP A 2 8.01 14.74 -4.82
C ASP A 2 6.48 14.71 -4.86
N TYR A 3 5.84 13.70 -4.26
CA TYR A 3 4.37 13.63 -4.19
C TYR A 3 3.76 14.76 -3.37
N VAL A 4 4.42 15.14 -2.25
CA VAL A 4 3.93 16.22 -1.39
C VAL A 4 4.10 17.56 -2.08
N GLU A 5 5.28 17.81 -2.64
CA GLU A 5 5.59 19.04 -3.36
C GLU A 5 4.70 19.21 -4.60
N SER A 6 4.46 18.14 -5.34
CA SER A 6 3.56 18.15 -6.49
C SER A 6 2.11 18.45 -6.08
N LEU A 7 1.63 17.85 -4.99
CA LEU A 7 0.29 18.14 -4.46
C LEU A 7 0.15 19.61 -4.05
N GLU A 8 1.13 20.11 -3.27
CA GLU A 8 1.12 21.52 -2.84
C GLU A 8 1.13 22.47 -4.04
N ALA A 9 2.00 22.23 -5.02
CA ALA A 9 2.08 23.04 -6.23
C ALA A 9 0.75 23.04 -7.02
N CYS A 10 0.12 21.88 -7.17
CA CYS A 10 -1.18 21.75 -7.85
C CYS A 10 -2.28 22.50 -7.11
N VAL A 11 -2.35 22.38 -5.79
CA VAL A 11 -3.37 23.07 -4.98
C VAL A 11 -3.17 24.59 -5.05
N VAL A 12 -1.94 25.07 -4.90
CA VAL A 12 -1.62 26.50 -5.00
C VAL A 12 -1.98 27.05 -6.37
N ALA A 13 -1.61 26.36 -7.45
CA ALA A 13 -1.91 26.80 -8.81
C ALA A 13 -3.43 26.84 -9.06
N ALA A 14 -4.16 25.81 -8.67
CA ALA A 14 -5.61 25.73 -8.84
C ALA A 14 -6.35 26.85 -8.07
N LEU A 15 -5.93 27.14 -6.83
CA LEU A 15 -6.51 28.20 -6.03
C LEU A 15 -6.19 29.60 -6.58
N ALA A 16 -4.97 29.80 -7.10
CA ALA A 16 -4.58 31.05 -7.74
C ALA A 16 -5.43 31.33 -9.01
N GLU A 17 -5.66 30.30 -9.82
CA GLU A 17 -6.50 30.40 -11.02
C GLU A 17 -7.98 30.67 -10.68
N ALA A 18 -8.48 29.97 -9.66
CA ALA A 18 -9.87 30.08 -9.23
C ALA A 18 -10.20 31.42 -8.51
N GLY A 19 -9.18 32.17 -8.11
CA GLY A 19 -9.31 33.50 -7.49
C GLY A 19 -9.40 33.48 -5.95
N PRO A 20 -9.32 34.68 -5.31
CA PRO A 20 -9.05 34.82 -3.87
C PRO A 20 -10.14 34.25 -2.95
N GLU A 21 -11.38 34.17 -3.42
CA GLU A 21 -12.49 33.63 -2.64
C GLU A 21 -12.66 32.09 -2.78
N ALA A 22 -11.89 31.44 -3.66
CA ALA A 22 -12.04 30.02 -3.94
C ALA A 22 -11.69 29.16 -2.72
N ALA A 23 -10.60 29.46 -2.02
CA ALA A 23 -10.16 28.72 -0.84
C ALA A 23 -11.23 28.63 0.24
N ARG A 24 -12.03 29.68 0.45
CA ARG A 24 -13.12 29.71 1.43
C ARG A 24 -14.31 28.83 1.05
N ARG A 25 -14.45 28.52 -0.24
CA ARG A 25 -15.56 27.72 -0.78
C ARG A 25 -15.21 26.23 -0.96
N VAL A 26 -13.93 25.84 -0.84
CA VAL A 26 -13.52 24.43 -0.88
C VAL A 26 -14.22 23.68 0.26
N ARG A 27 -14.87 22.54 -0.06
CA ARG A 27 -15.59 21.71 0.89
C ARG A 27 -15.00 20.31 1.02
N GLY A 28 -14.11 19.94 0.11
CA GLY A 28 -13.45 18.64 0.12
C GLY A 28 -12.33 18.60 -0.89
N ILE A 29 -11.46 17.64 -0.71
CA ILE A 29 -10.39 17.27 -1.62
C ILE A 29 -10.40 15.75 -1.77
N THR A 30 -10.16 15.28 -2.96
CA THR A 30 -9.94 13.84 -3.24
C THR A 30 -8.65 13.68 -4.00
N ILE A 31 -7.99 12.55 -3.78
CA ILE A 31 -6.74 12.20 -4.44
C ILE A 31 -7.01 10.98 -5.30
N ASP A 32 -6.77 11.10 -6.60
CA ASP A 32 -6.70 9.97 -7.51
C ASP A 32 -5.25 9.49 -7.62
N THR A 33 -5.06 8.18 -7.51
CA THR A 33 -3.73 7.58 -7.51
C THR A 33 -3.68 6.34 -8.40
N THR A 34 -2.47 5.93 -8.73
CA THR A 34 -2.25 4.61 -9.33
C THR A 34 -2.17 3.53 -8.26
N GLY A 35 -2.48 2.28 -8.60
CA GLY A 35 -2.42 1.13 -7.69
C GLY A 35 -2.09 -0.18 -8.41
N SER A 36 -1.34 -1.07 -7.80
CA SER A 36 -0.76 -0.99 -6.45
C SER A 36 0.55 -0.20 -6.45
N THR A 37 0.65 0.80 -5.58
CA THR A 37 1.86 1.63 -5.42
C THR A 37 2.22 1.66 -3.92
N PRO A 38 2.66 0.53 -3.35
CA PRO A 38 2.98 0.44 -1.93
C PRO A 38 4.37 0.96 -1.61
N CYS A 39 4.58 1.36 -0.34
CA CYS A 39 5.90 1.56 0.23
C CYS A 39 5.96 1.05 1.67
N LEU A 40 7.18 0.78 2.13
CA LEU A 40 7.47 0.46 3.52
C LEU A 40 7.41 1.74 4.36
N ALA A 41 6.76 1.67 5.52
CA ALA A 41 6.56 2.79 6.40
C ALA A 41 6.90 2.46 7.86
N ASP A 42 7.16 3.47 8.65
CA ASP A 42 7.41 3.34 10.08
C ASP A 42 6.11 3.29 10.91
N GLY A 43 6.25 3.22 12.24
CA GLY A 43 5.11 3.16 13.16
C GLY A 43 4.22 4.41 13.18
N THR A 44 4.69 5.52 12.61
CA THR A 44 3.87 6.73 12.41
C THR A 44 3.09 6.68 11.09
N GLY A 45 3.42 5.75 10.21
CA GLY A 45 2.87 5.66 8.85
C GLY A 45 3.65 6.49 7.83
N ALA A 46 4.79 7.07 8.21
CA ALA A 46 5.65 7.81 7.29
C ALA A 46 6.48 6.85 6.44
N PRO A 47 6.55 7.04 5.09
CA PRO A 47 7.43 6.30 4.22
C PRO A 47 8.87 6.31 4.70
N LEU A 48 9.53 5.17 4.69
CA LEU A 48 10.92 5.07 5.18
C LEU A 48 11.90 5.92 4.37
N ALA A 49 11.62 6.16 3.09
CA ALA A 49 12.42 7.08 2.27
C ALA A 49 12.48 8.53 2.78
N LEU A 50 11.61 8.91 3.74
CA LEU A 50 11.68 10.22 4.40
C LEU A 50 12.73 10.25 5.51
N ARG A 51 13.30 9.11 5.90
CA ARG A 51 14.41 9.03 6.86
C ARG A 51 15.74 9.22 6.14
N PRO A 52 16.67 10.04 6.69
CA PRO A 52 17.95 10.31 6.03
C PRO A 52 18.74 9.05 5.65
N GLU A 53 18.69 8.01 6.49
CA GLU A 53 19.40 6.74 6.28
C GLU A 53 18.84 5.91 5.11
N PHE A 54 17.63 6.20 4.65
CA PHE A 54 16.95 5.49 3.56
C PHE A 54 16.57 6.39 2.38
N ALA A 55 16.97 7.66 2.39
CA ALA A 55 16.53 8.65 1.39
C ALA A 55 16.87 8.26 -0.05
N ASP A 56 18.01 7.58 -0.25
CA ASP A 56 18.47 7.13 -1.56
C ASP A 56 18.26 5.64 -1.80
N ASP A 57 17.59 4.93 -0.87
CA ASP A 57 17.33 3.49 -1.01
C ASP A 57 16.02 3.25 -1.77
N PRO A 58 16.07 2.65 -2.98
CA PRO A 58 14.88 2.43 -3.78
C PRO A 58 13.86 1.50 -3.12
N ASP A 59 14.28 0.58 -2.23
CA ASP A 59 13.37 -0.30 -1.50
C ASP A 59 12.62 0.41 -0.36
N ALA A 60 13.00 1.64 -0.02
CA ALA A 60 12.27 2.51 0.91
C ALA A 60 11.27 3.43 0.23
N MET A 61 11.33 3.52 -1.11
CA MET A 61 10.45 4.38 -1.91
C MET A 61 9.15 3.69 -2.29
N PHE A 62 8.19 4.45 -2.83
CA PHE A 62 6.99 3.88 -3.42
C PHE A 62 7.32 3.04 -4.66
N MET A 63 6.95 1.76 -4.64
CA MET A 63 7.05 0.88 -5.81
C MET A 63 5.92 1.21 -6.78
N LEU A 64 6.24 1.80 -7.93
CA LEU A 64 5.23 2.25 -8.88
C LEU A 64 4.31 1.12 -9.36
N TRP A 65 3.07 1.46 -9.72
CA TRP A 65 2.07 0.51 -10.22
C TRP A 65 2.56 -0.35 -11.40
N LYS A 66 3.42 0.20 -12.27
CA LYS A 66 4.01 -0.45 -13.45
C LYS A 66 5.31 -1.23 -13.13
N ASP A 67 5.69 -1.38 -11.87
CA ASP A 67 6.88 -2.15 -11.50
C ASP A 67 6.61 -3.64 -11.60
N HIS A 68 7.38 -4.32 -12.45
CA HIS A 68 7.30 -5.76 -12.72
C HIS A 68 8.43 -6.57 -12.07
N THR A 69 9.19 -6.00 -11.17
CA THR A 69 10.37 -6.67 -10.58
C THR A 69 10.01 -7.88 -9.70
N ALA A 70 8.73 -8.02 -9.30
CA ALA A 70 8.24 -9.08 -8.43
C ALA A 70 7.62 -10.28 -9.18
N VAL A 71 8.05 -10.57 -10.43
CA VAL A 71 7.52 -11.71 -11.21
C VAL A 71 7.73 -13.05 -10.51
N PRO A 72 8.92 -13.41 -9.99
CA PRO A 72 9.10 -14.69 -9.29
C PRO A 72 8.22 -14.82 -8.05
N GLN A 73 7.97 -13.73 -7.33
CA GLN A 73 7.12 -13.71 -6.16
C GLN A 73 5.64 -13.92 -6.52
N ALA A 74 5.18 -13.29 -7.59
CA ALA A 74 3.83 -13.51 -8.11
C ALA A 74 3.61 -14.97 -8.55
N GLU A 75 4.57 -15.59 -9.21
CA GLU A 75 4.54 -17.01 -9.58
C GLU A 75 4.42 -17.91 -8.35
N ARG A 76 5.17 -17.64 -7.29
CA ARG A 76 5.08 -18.37 -6.00
C ARG A 76 3.73 -18.19 -5.33
N ILE A 77 3.18 -16.98 -5.30
CA ILE A 77 1.83 -16.71 -4.78
C ILE A 77 0.79 -17.52 -5.57
N ASN A 78 0.86 -17.50 -6.89
CA ASN A 78 -0.05 -18.26 -7.76
C ASN A 78 0.03 -19.77 -7.54
N ALA A 79 1.24 -20.32 -7.46
CA ALA A 79 1.47 -21.74 -7.20
C ALA A 79 0.91 -22.14 -5.83
N LEU A 80 1.18 -21.33 -4.80
CA LEU A 80 0.68 -21.58 -3.45
C LEU A 80 -0.85 -21.49 -3.38
N ALA A 81 -1.46 -20.46 -3.98
CA ALA A 81 -2.92 -20.27 -3.98
C ALA A 81 -3.69 -21.50 -4.50
N LYS A 82 -3.11 -22.24 -5.44
CA LYS A 82 -3.71 -23.45 -6.02
C LYS A 82 -3.45 -24.75 -5.21
N THR A 83 -2.49 -24.75 -4.28
CA THR A 83 -1.99 -25.99 -3.67
C THR A 83 -2.01 -26.01 -2.14
N TRP A 84 -2.25 -24.88 -1.47
CA TRP A 84 -2.11 -24.81 -0.01
C TRP A 84 -3.23 -25.47 0.79
N GLY A 85 -4.34 -25.87 0.13
CA GLY A 85 -5.43 -26.64 0.71
C GLY A 85 -6.53 -25.78 1.37
N GLY A 86 -6.52 -24.48 1.22
CA GLY A 86 -7.53 -23.55 1.71
C GLY A 86 -8.19 -22.74 0.58
N VAL A 87 -8.68 -21.55 0.93
CA VAL A 87 -9.29 -20.61 -0.02
C VAL A 87 -8.30 -20.18 -1.10
N ASP A 88 -8.70 -20.21 -2.35
CA ASP A 88 -7.95 -19.57 -3.43
C ASP A 88 -8.17 -18.05 -3.35
N TYR A 89 -7.26 -17.35 -2.71
CA TYR A 89 -7.36 -15.91 -2.52
C TYR A 89 -7.29 -15.09 -3.81
N THR A 90 -6.85 -15.70 -4.92
CA THR A 90 -6.81 -15.03 -6.23
C THR A 90 -8.16 -15.03 -6.94
N MET A 91 -9.17 -15.74 -6.41
CA MET A 91 -10.44 -15.97 -7.11
C MET A 91 -11.19 -14.68 -7.51
N TYR A 92 -11.10 -13.63 -6.71
CA TYR A 92 -11.74 -12.34 -7.02
C TYR A 92 -10.84 -11.37 -7.78
N GLU A 93 -9.61 -11.78 -8.06
CA GLU A 93 -8.61 -11.02 -8.81
C GLU A 93 -8.35 -11.64 -10.21
N GLY A 94 -9.33 -12.38 -10.71
CA GLY A 94 -9.26 -13.06 -12.01
C GLY A 94 -8.58 -14.43 -11.98
N GLY A 95 -8.31 -14.97 -10.80
CA GLY A 95 -7.72 -16.32 -10.63
C GLY A 95 -6.21 -16.37 -10.83
N ILE A 96 -5.56 -15.22 -11.02
CA ILE A 96 -4.10 -15.08 -11.17
C ILE A 96 -3.63 -13.80 -10.48
N TYR A 97 -2.52 -13.87 -9.77
CA TYR A 97 -1.93 -12.74 -9.06
C TYR A 97 -0.80 -12.10 -9.88
N SER A 98 -0.82 -10.78 -10.02
CA SER A 98 0.17 -10.05 -10.83
C SER A 98 1.39 -9.64 -10.01
N SER A 99 2.55 -9.57 -10.68
CA SER A 99 3.78 -8.99 -10.14
C SER A 99 3.65 -7.51 -9.78
N GLU A 100 2.68 -6.80 -10.37
CA GLU A 100 2.40 -5.40 -10.07
C GLU A 100 1.67 -5.19 -8.75
N TRP A 101 1.16 -6.25 -8.11
CA TRP A 101 0.25 -6.13 -6.99
C TRP A 101 0.93 -6.27 -5.62
N PHE A 102 0.20 -5.84 -4.61
CA PHE A 102 0.64 -5.56 -3.24
C PHE A 102 1.52 -6.67 -2.62
N TRP A 103 1.02 -7.92 -2.54
CA TRP A 103 1.75 -8.99 -1.87
C TRP A 103 2.96 -9.49 -2.65
N ALA A 104 2.95 -9.41 -3.99
CA ALA A 104 4.12 -9.75 -4.78
C ALA A 104 5.26 -8.77 -4.51
N LYS A 105 4.95 -7.47 -4.47
CA LYS A 105 5.90 -6.41 -4.13
C LYS A 105 6.37 -6.51 -2.68
N ALA A 106 5.45 -6.72 -1.73
CA ALA A 106 5.79 -6.92 -0.33
C ALA A 106 6.72 -8.11 -0.14
N LEU A 107 6.42 -9.26 -0.77
CA LEU A 107 7.25 -10.46 -0.71
C LEU A 107 8.66 -10.21 -1.25
N ARG A 108 8.77 -9.53 -2.40
CA ARG A 108 10.09 -9.15 -2.96
C ARG A 108 10.90 -8.31 -1.96
N LEU A 109 10.27 -7.33 -1.31
CA LEU A 109 10.97 -6.47 -0.34
C LEU A 109 11.47 -7.25 0.87
N VAL A 110 10.64 -8.16 1.43
CA VAL A 110 11.02 -8.91 2.63
C VAL A 110 12.05 -10.01 2.33
N GLU A 111 11.95 -10.71 1.20
CA GLU A 111 12.91 -11.74 0.78
C GLU A 111 14.32 -11.21 0.57
N ASN A 112 14.45 -9.99 0.09
CA ASN A 112 15.75 -9.36 -0.12
C ASN A 112 16.43 -8.95 1.20
N HIS A 113 15.75 -9.08 2.33
CA HIS A 113 16.26 -8.74 3.66
C HIS A 113 16.93 -7.36 3.71
N THR A 114 16.40 -6.40 2.97
CA THR A 114 16.98 -5.06 2.90
C THR A 114 16.88 -4.32 4.24
N ALA A 115 17.67 -3.27 4.42
CA ALA A 115 17.61 -2.48 5.63
C ALA A 115 16.21 -1.83 5.80
N PRO A 116 15.56 -1.26 4.76
CA PRO A 116 14.18 -0.80 4.86
C PRO A 116 13.20 -1.89 5.26
N ALA A 117 13.29 -3.11 4.67
CA ALA A 117 12.38 -4.21 5.01
C ALA A 117 12.46 -4.62 6.48
N ARG A 118 13.67 -4.58 7.07
CA ARG A 118 13.85 -4.86 8.51
C ARG A 118 13.35 -3.72 9.41
N ALA A 119 13.43 -2.48 8.96
CA ALA A 119 13.02 -1.29 9.72
C ALA A 119 11.51 -1.00 9.63
N ALA A 120 10.82 -1.60 8.66
CA ALA A 120 9.40 -1.35 8.43
C ALA A 120 8.53 -1.81 9.59
N ALA A 121 7.62 -0.96 10.03
CA ALA A 121 6.54 -1.30 10.95
C ALA A 121 5.25 -1.68 10.20
N THR A 122 5.08 -1.17 8.98
CA THR A 122 3.92 -1.43 8.11
C THR A 122 4.29 -1.22 6.66
N ILE A 123 3.35 -1.56 5.78
CA ILE A 123 3.37 -1.22 4.36
C ILE A 123 2.10 -0.43 4.03
N VAL A 124 2.21 0.61 3.20
CA VAL A 124 1.10 1.52 2.91
C VAL A 124 0.97 1.74 1.41
N GLU A 125 -0.26 1.68 0.90
CA GLU A 125 -0.57 2.09 -0.47
C GLU A 125 -0.53 3.63 -0.59
N HIS A 126 -0.13 4.11 -1.75
CA HIS A 126 -0.10 5.55 -2.03
C HIS A 126 -1.49 6.20 -1.86
N CYS A 127 -2.55 5.52 -2.29
CA CYS A 127 -3.94 5.98 -2.13
C CYS A 127 -4.39 6.10 -0.67
N ASP A 128 -3.77 5.36 0.25
CA ASP A 128 -4.07 5.42 1.68
C ASP A 128 -3.18 6.45 2.39
N TRP A 129 -1.92 6.54 1.95
CA TRP A 129 -0.96 7.45 2.55
C TRP A 129 -1.28 8.92 2.30
N MET A 130 -1.66 9.30 1.08
CA MET A 130 -1.95 10.70 0.75
C MET A 130 -3.11 11.27 1.58
N PRO A 131 -4.28 10.60 1.72
CA PRO A 131 -5.33 11.06 2.62
C PRO A 131 -4.90 11.08 4.10
N ALA A 132 -4.10 10.10 4.54
CA ALA A 132 -3.59 10.07 5.90
C ALA A 132 -2.70 11.29 6.20
N LEU A 133 -1.82 11.65 5.27
CA LEU A 133 -0.99 12.86 5.34
C LEU A 133 -1.85 14.12 5.44
N LEU A 134 -2.84 14.28 4.55
CA LEU A 134 -3.70 15.46 4.50
C LEU A 134 -4.60 15.61 5.75
N THR A 135 -4.91 14.51 6.41
CA THR A 135 -5.74 14.50 7.63
C THR A 135 -4.92 14.48 8.92
N GLY A 136 -3.59 14.57 8.81
CA GLY A 136 -2.69 14.64 9.98
C GLY A 136 -2.60 13.34 10.77
N VAL A 137 -2.78 12.17 10.13
CA VAL A 137 -2.59 10.87 10.78
C VAL A 137 -1.11 10.68 11.12
N THR A 138 -0.84 10.33 12.38
CA THR A 138 0.52 10.15 12.92
C THR A 138 0.75 8.76 13.51
N SER A 139 -0.10 7.80 13.18
CA SER A 139 0.04 6.40 13.60
C SER A 139 -0.33 5.48 12.44
N ALA A 140 0.52 4.54 12.12
CA ALA A 140 0.28 3.53 11.08
C ALA A 140 -1.05 2.77 11.31
N ALA A 141 -1.39 2.49 12.58
CA ALA A 141 -2.64 1.81 12.94
C ALA A 141 -3.91 2.64 12.68
N SER A 142 -3.77 3.96 12.50
CA SER A 142 -4.89 4.88 12.24
C SER A 142 -5.08 5.18 10.75
N ILE A 143 -4.21 4.66 9.88
CA ILE A 143 -4.34 4.82 8.43
C ILE A 143 -5.55 4.01 7.95
N ARG A 144 -6.51 4.69 7.34
CA ARG A 144 -7.67 4.04 6.72
C ARG A 144 -7.26 3.39 5.41
N ARG A 145 -7.59 2.10 5.26
CA ARG A 145 -7.24 1.33 4.07
C ARG A 145 -8.39 1.34 3.07
N SER A 146 -8.12 1.72 1.83
CA SER A 146 -9.11 1.72 0.75
C SER A 146 -9.58 0.28 0.44
N ARG A 147 -10.88 0.03 0.51
CA ARG A 147 -11.46 -1.26 0.14
C ARG A 147 -11.19 -1.59 -1.33
N CYS A 148 -11.21 -0.60 -2.21
CA CYS A 148 -10.92 -0.79 -3.62
C CYS A 148 -9.47 -1.30 -3.81
N ALA A 149 -8.49 -0.62 -3.23
CA ALA A 149 -7.09 -1.02 -3.36
C ALA A 149 -6.82 -2.37 -2.68
N MET A 150 -7.31 -2.57 -1.46
CA MET A 150 -7.07 -3.81 -0.72
C MET A 150 -7.78 -5.01 -1.34
N GLY A 151 -9.02 -4.83 -1.82
CA GLY A 151 -9.79 -5.90 -2.47
C GLY A 151 -9.24 -6.31 -3.83
N HIS A 152 -8.73 -5.35 -4.61
CA HIS A 152 -8.20 -5.64 -5.95
C HIS A 152 -6.72 -6.03 -5.97
N LYS A 153 -5.94 -5.63 -4.95
CA LYS A 153 -4.48 -5.75 -5.00
C LYS A 153 -3.89 -6.54 -3.83
N ALA A 154 -4.59 -6.59 -2.69
CA ALA A 154 -4.09 -7.23 -1.48
C ALA A 154 -4.94 -8.44 -1.03
N MET A 155 -5.74 -9.02 -1.93
CA MET A 155 -6.57 -10.20 -1.66
C MET A 155 -7.51 -10.01 -0.45
N TRP A 156 -7.90 -8.77 -0.13
CA TRP A 156 -8.82 -8.52 0.96
C TRP A 156 -10.26 -8.82 0.54
N HIS A 157 -10.99 -9.64 1.31
CA HIS A 157 -12.41 -9.85 1.07
C HIS A 157 -13.14 -10.24 2.36
N ALA A 158 -14.40 -9.79 2.50
CA ALA A 158 -15.21 -10.05 3.68
C ALA A 158 -15.53 -11.54 3.90
N SER A 159 -15.63 -12.34 2.82
CA SER A 159 -15.98 -13.77 2.92
C SER A 159 -14.92 -14.63 3.63
N TRP A 160 -13.69 -14.16 3.75
CA TRP A 160 -12.63 -14.81 4.54
C TRP A 160 -12.11 -13.93 5.69
N GLY A 161 -12.87 -12.88 6.03
CA GLY A 161 -12.60 -12.06 7.21
C GLY A 161 -11.48 -11.03 7.07
N GLY A 162 -11.09 -10.65 5.86
CA GLY A 162 -10.06 -9.63 5.62
C GLY A 162 -9.00 -10.06 4.62
N TYR A 163 -7.72 -9.92 4.99
CA TYR A 163 -6.56 -10.37 4.18
C TYR A 163 -6.41 -11.90 4.20
N PRO A 164 -5.52 -12.46 3.36
CA PRO A 164 -5.21 -13.88 3.41
C PRO A 164 -4.79 -14.32 4.81
N ALA A 165 -5.17 -15.55 5.18
CA ALA A 165 -4.85 -16.12 6.49
C ALA A 165 -3.32 -16.10 6.75
N ALA A 166 -2.94 -15.89 8.02
CA ALA A 166 -1.54 -15.92 8.45
C ALA A 166 -0.82 -17.20 7.98
N THR A 167 -1.48 -18.35 8.05
CA THR A 167 -0.93 -19.63 7.57
C THR A 167 -0.67 -19.69 6.07
N PHE A 168 -1.34 -18.89 5.25
CA PHE A 168 -1.03 -18.73 3.83
C PHE A 168 0.19 -17.84 3.63
N LEU A 169 0.20 -16.67 4.29
CA LEU A 169 1.29 -15.71 4.18
C LEU A 169 2.62 -16.27 4.74
N ASP A 170 2.58 -16.98 5.87
CA ASP A 170 3.76 -17.65 6.47
C ASP A 170 4.44 -18.65 5.53
N ARG A 171 3.67 -19.33 4.67
CA ARG A 171 4.25 -20.24 3.67
C ARG A 171 5.02 -19.52 2.56
N LEU A 172 4.75 -18.24 2.36
CA LEU A 172 5.52 -17.38 1.46
C LEU A 172 6.71 -16.78 2.18
N ASP A 173 6.45 -16.07 3.27
CA ASP A 173 7.44 -15.50 4.19
C ASP A 173 6.75 -15.07 5.50
N PRO A 174 7.26 -15.42 6.69
CA PRO A 174 6.68 -15.03 7.98
C PRO A 174 6.55 -13.50 8.16
N ARG A 175 7.43 -12.72 7.56
CA ARG A 175 7.39 -11.25 7.62
C ARG A 175 6.14 -10.68 6.96
N LEU A 176 5.56 -11.36 5.98
CA LEU A 176 4.28 -10.96 5.37
C LEU A 176 3.14 -11.02 6.39
N THR A 177 3.14 -12.00 7.28
CA THR A 177 2.15 -12.11 8.36
C THR A 177 2.24 -10.93 9.32
N GLU A 178 3.45 -10.50 9.68
CA GLU A 178 3.66 -9.33 10.52
C GLU A 178 3.16 -8.05 9.82
N LEU A 179 3.49 -7.87 8.55
CA LEU A 179 3.00 -6.74 7.75
C LEU A 179 1.47 -6.77 7.63
N ALA A 180 0.86 -7.93 7.36
CA ALA A 180 -0.60 -8.08 7.29
C ALA A 180 -1.28 -7.68 8.62
N ALA A 181 -0.72 -8.10 9.75
CA ALA A 181 -1.23 -7.74 11.07
C ALA A 181 -1.22 -6.21 11.31
N SER A 182 -0.23 -5.51 10.74
CA SER A 182 -0.13 -4.05 10.84
C SER A 182 -1.20 -3.28 10.04
N LEU A 183 -1.85 -3.93 9.07
CA LEU A 183 -2.86 -3.29 8.22
C LEU A 183 -4.24 -3.18 8.91
N GLY A 184 -4.47 -3.95 9.98
CA GLY A 184 -5.80 -4.14 10.54
C GLY A 184 -6.69 -5.00 9.63
N THR A 185 -7.94 -5.18 9.98
CA THR A 185 -8.90 -6.00 9.20
C THR A 185 -9.95 -5.15 8.48
N GLU A 186 -10.12 -3.90 8.88
CA GLU A 186 -11.13 -3.01 8.33
C GLU A 186 -10.62 -2.31 7.07
N THR A 187 -11.55 -2.14 6.13
CA THR A 187 -11.35 -1.34 4.92
C THR A 187 -12.52 -0.40 4.73
N TYR A 188 -12.29 0.72 4.06
CA TYR A 188 -13.26 1.80 3.93
C TYR A 188 -13.61 2.06 2.47
N THR A 189 -14.87 2.41 2.23
CA THR A 189 -15.38 2.96 0.96
C THR A 189 -15.46 4.47 1.06
N ALA A 190 -15.80 5.12 -0.05
CA ALA A 190 -16.02 6.57 -0.09
C ALA A 190 -17.33 7.02 0.55
N GLU A 191 -18.18 6.07 1.00
CA GLU A 191 -19.45 6.34 1.67
C GLU A 191 -19.30 6.53 3.18
#